data_5439f66a6f44776bc6c05340d027cfca
#
_entry.id   5439f66a6f44776bc6c05340d027cfca
#
_cell.length_a   1.000
_cell.length_b   1.000
_cell.length_c   1.000
_cell.angle_alpha   90.00
_cell.angle_beta   90.00
_cell.angle_gamma   90.00
#
_symmetry.space_group_name_H-M   'P 1'
#
loop_
_entity.id
_entity.type
_entity.pdbx_description
1 polymer ?
#
loop_
_entity_poly.entity_id
_entity_poly.type
_entity_poly.pdbx_seq_one_letter_code
_entity_poly.pdbx_strand_id
1 'polypeptide(L)'
;MNGPGLKAGFALLLLALVSCSRTAPFGLAARIATQPYLSMPPQASGEIPALLSQTGVFSDTAQRITSPGLIPYDLNVAFWSDGADKSRWIAVPKGQIAFSPTGEWRFPPGTVFVKNFDLAVDATHPGAKRRLETRLLVCDSSGGVYGVVYKWRPDGSDADLLSASATENIQVKSAAGEAHEQTWYYPSRQDCLTCHTAGAGGVLGVKTRQLNRSFTYPSGIADNELRTWNHLGLFAPAFKDEEVLEFAALAGTDDNARSLDDRARSYLDANCAQCHRPGGTVANFDARYDTPLEKQSLIDGPVLIDQGIDRPRVISPHDIWRSIAYMRVDTVGDIKMPPLARETIDQKGVQLLGEWINSMQGPPVLAPPAISPQGGTYARLVEISLTASEPGAEIRYTLDGSVPGISDMLYEKPLKLSRSAVVRTRAFKQGFIRSITAQQVFIVGKQ
;
A
#
# COMPACT_ATOMS: atom_id res chain seq x y z
N MET A 1 7.85 91.70 25.06
CA MET A 1 8.47 91.47 23.75
C MET A 1 8.19 90.04 23.32
N ASN A 2 7.34 89.94 22.33
CA ASN A 2 6.75 88.67 21.87
C ASN A 2 7.67 88.00 20.87
N GLY A 3 7.99 86.77 21.08
CA GLY A 3 8.65 85.90 20.08
C GLY A 3 7.67 84.85 19.55
N PRO A 4 7.61 84.56 18.25
CA PRO A 4 6.57 83.72 17.65
C PRO A 4 6.87 82.22 17.76
N GLY A 5 5.85 81.46 18.17
CA GLY A 5 5.90 79.99 18.23
C GLY A 5 5.81 79.35 16.84
N LEU A 6 6.77 78.49 16.58
CA LEU A 6 6.81 77.64 15.36
C LEU A 6 5.92 76.43 15.58
N LYS A 7 4.85 76.36 14.82
CA LYS A 7 3.99 75.12 14.74
C LYS A 7 4.61 74.20 13.73
N ALA A 8 5.18 73.05 14.18
CA ALA A 8 5.57 71.93 13.34
C ALA A 8 4.34 71.05 13.02
N GLY A 9 3.92 71.10 11.77
CA GLY A 9 2.89 70.19 11.26
C GLY A 9 3.52 68.83 10.94
N PHE A 10 3.09 67.79 11.66
CA PHE A 10 3.43 66.40 11.35
C PHE A 10 2.50 65.93 10.21
N ALA A 11 3.05 65.81 9.01
CA ALA A 11 2.35 65.14 7.92
C ALA A 11 2.52 63.62 8.08
N LEU A 12 1.44 62.93 8.43
CA LEU A 12 1.39 61.47 8.49
C LEU A 12 1.29 60.93 7.05
N LEU A 13 2.40 60.40 6.53
CA LEU A 13 2.43 59.73 5.25
C LEU A 13 1.90 58.31 5.47
N LEU A 14 0.62 58.06 5.13
CA LEU A 14 0.04 56.72 5.06
C LEU A 14 0.64 55.98 3.82
N LEU A 15 1.65 55.16 4.04
CA LEU A 15 2.09 54.16 3.06
C LEU A 15 1.00 53.08 2.99
N ALA A 16 0.15 53.15 1.99
CA ALA A 16 -0.70 52.04 1.63
C ALA A 16 0.18 50.90 1.07
N LEU A 17 0.50 49.92 1.91
CA LEU A 17 1.05 48.64 1.46
C LEU A 17 -0.02 47.93 0.63
N VAL A 18 0.01 48.12 -0.70
CA VAL A 18 -0.70 47.25 -1.63
C VAL A 18 0.05 45.92 -1.58
N SER A 19 -0.43 45.03 -0.73
CA SER A 19 -0.05 43.63 -0.75
C SER A 19 -0.57 43.01 -2.04
N CYS A 20 0.25 43.05 -3.08
CA CYS A 20 0.02 42.31 -4.29
C CYS A 20 0.23 40.82 -3.94
N SER A 21 -0.79 40.14 -3.46
CA SER A 21 -0.76 38.68 -3.28
C SER A 21 -0.65 38.07 -4.68
N ARG A 22 0.59 37.87 -5.14
CA ARG A 22 0.84 37.01 -6.31
C ARG A 22 0.39 35.62 -5.90
N THR A 23 -0.73 35.17 -6.47
CA THR A 23 -1.11 33.77 -6.39
C THR A 23 0.09 32.92 -6.86
N ALA A 24 0.47 31.92 -6.06
CA ALA A 24 1.54 31.02 -6.45
C ALA A 24 1.22 30.37 -7.81
N PRO A 25 2.21 30.21 -8.70
CA PRO A 25 1.97 29.64 -10.01
C PRO A 25 1.41 28.21 -9.88
N PHE A 26 0.56 27.81 -10.83
CA PHE A 26 0.05 26.45 -10.91
C PHE A 26 1.08 25.51 -11.53
N GLY A 27 1.07 24.25 -11.12
CA GLY A 27 1.97 23.24 -11.63
C GLY A 27 1.88 23.03 -13.14
N LEU A 28 0.66 23.13 -13.69
CA LEU A 28 0.38 23.17 -15.12
C LEU A 28 -0.48 24.39 -15.44
N ALA A 29 -0.13 25.09 -16.53
CA ALA A 29 -0.78 26.37 -16.88
C ALA A 29 -2.14 26.18 -17.57
N ALA A 30 -2.32 25.11 -18.34
CA ALA A 30 -3.54 24.87 -19.11
C ALA A 30 -3.79 23.39 -19.33
N ARG A 31 -5.06 23.03 -19.47
CA ARG A 31 -5.50 21.69 -19.86
C ARG A 31 -5.37 21.51 -21.37
N ILE A 32 -4.67 20.47 -21.77
CA ILE A 32 -4.69 19.94 -23.13
C ILE A 32 -5.62 18.73 -23.11
N ALA A 33 -6.77 18.83 -23.79
CA ALA A 33 -7.71 17.72 -23.86
C ALA A 33 -7.13 16.57 -24.68
N THR A 34 -7.26 15.35 -24.17
CA THR A 34 -6.92 14.14 -24.89
C THR A 34 -8.09 13.63 -25.72
N GLN A 35 -7.78 12.75 -26.67
CA GLN A 35 -8.81 11.93 -27.31
C GLN A 35 -9.45 11.00 -26.28
N PRO A 36 -10.79 10.82 -26.32
CA PRO A 36 -11.43 9.79 -25.50
C PRO A 36 -10.82 8.41 -25.79
N TYR A 37 -10.51 7.67 -24.71
CA TYR A 37 -9.91 6.33 -24.77
C TYR A 37 -8.49 6.28 -25.36
N LEU A 38 -7.89 7.38 -25.77
CA LEU A 38 -6.68 7.41 -26.62
C LEU A 38 -6.91 6.51 -27.87
N SER A 39 -6.05 5.51 -28.12
CA SER A 39 -6.27 4.48 -29.15
C SER A 39 -6.85 3.18 -28.56
N MET A 40 -7.37 3.23 -27.32
CA MET A 40 -8.00 2.07 -26.67
C MET A 40 -9.46 1.95 -27.10
N PRO A 41 -10.07 0.74 -27.10
CA PRO A 41 -11.47 0.60 -27.41
C PRO A 41 -12.37 1.19 -26.30
N PRO A 42 -13.60 1.69 -26.64
CA PRO A 42 -14.53 2.20 -25.64
C PRO A 42 -15.11 1.16 -24.71
N GLN A 43 -14.90 -0.14 -24.99
CA GLN A 43 -15.33 -1.27 -24.16
C GLN A 43 -14.27 -2.37 -24.19
N ALA A 44 -14.24 -3.15 -23.11
CA ALA A 44 -13.30 -4.26 -22.94
C ALA A 44 -13.37 -5.35 -24.03
N SER A 45 -14.50 -5.46 -24.74
CA SER A 45 -14.73 -6.40 -25.86
C SER A 45 -14.14 -5.94 -27.18
N GLY A 46 -13.71 -4.66 -27.29
CA GLY A 46 -13.10 -4.15 -28.51
C GLY A 46 -11.66 -4.64 -28.70
N GLU A 47 -11.13 -4.39 -29.89
CA GLU A 47 -9.75 -4.75 -30.23
C GLU A 47 -8.76 -3.87 -29.47
N ILE A 48 -7.91 -4.51 -28.65
CA ILE A 48 -6.90 -3.84 -27.85
C ILE A 48 -5.60 -3.82 -28.64
N PRO A 49 -4.91 -2.63 -28.74
CA PRO A 49 -3.62 -2.55 -29.41
C PRO A 49 -2.61 -3.60 -28.89
N ALA A 50 -1.96 -4.31 -29.80
CA ALA A 50 -0.99 -5.36 -29.42
C ALA A 50 0.30 -4.79 -28.81
N LEU A 51 0.64 -3.55 -29.12
CA LEU A 51 1.84 -2.86 -28.65
C LEU A 51 1.48 -1.60 -27.87
N LEU A 52 2.28 -1.31 -26.85
CA LEU A 52 2.11 -0.09 -26.05
C LEU A 52 2.25 1.18 -26.92
N SER A 53 3.16 1.19 -27.89
CA SER A 53 3.33 2.29 -28.85
C SER A 53 2.07 2.61 -29.65
N GLN A 54 1.17 1.66 -29.84
CA GLN A 54 -0.07 1.82 -30.60
C GLN A 54 -1.20 2.43 -29.75
N THR A 55 -1.02 2.54 -28.44
CA THR A 55 -2.07 3.02 -27.52
C THR A 55 -2.26 4.53 -27.54
N GLY A 56 -1.29 5.28 -28.07
CA GLY A 56 -1.27 6.74 -28.02
C GLY A 56 -0.83 7.34 -26.68
N VAL A 57 -0.42 6.51 -25.70
CA VAL A 57 0.05 6.97 -24.39
C VAL A 57 1.39 7.70 -24.51
N PHE A 58 2.30 7.19 -25.33
CA PHE A 58 3.62 7.78 -25.52
C PHE A 58 3.77 8.26 -26.98
N SER A 59 4.33 9.44 -27.16
CA SER A 59 4.80 9.93 -28.46
C SER A 59 6.14 9.29 -28.86
N ASP A 60 6.94 8.89 -27.85
CA ASP A 60 8.12 8.03 -28.01
C ASP A 60 8.08 6.98 -26.88
N THR A 61 7.77 5.75 -27.25
CA THR A 61 7.58 4.66 -26.30
C THR A 61 8.92 4.23 -25.69
N ALA A 62 9.96 4.12 -26.49
CA ALA A 62 11.28 3.67 -26.02
C ALA A 62 11.85 4.65 -24.96
N GLN A 63 11.64 5.95 -25.13
CA GLN A 63 12.03 6.95 -24.15
C GLN A 63 10.96 7.29 -23.12
N ARG A 64 9.75 6.73 -23.25
CA ARG A 64 8.56 7.03 -22.43
C ARG A 64 8.22 8.51 -22.40
N ILE A 65 8.37 9.20 -23.54
CA ILE A 65 7.90 10.57 -23.70
C ILE A 65 6.38 10.52 -23.84
N THR A 66 5.67 11.07 -22.87
CA THR A 66 4.20 11.05 -22.85
C THR A 66 3.62 11.89 -23.98
N SER A 67 2.49 11.45 -24.53
CA SER A 67 1.73 12.24 -25.49
C SER A 67 1.17 13.50 -24.82
N PRO A 68 0.98 14.60 -25.58
CA PRO A 68 0.40 15.83 -25.06
C PRO A 68 -0.95 15.59 -24.39
N GLY A 69 -1.18 16.25 -23.27
CA GLY A 69 -2.44 16.16 -22.51
C GLY A 69 -2.49 15.11 -21.41
N LEU A 70 -1.51 14.21 -21.32
CA LEU A 70 -1.36 13.36 -20.15
C LEU A 70 -0.86 14.16 -18.97
N ILE A 71 -1.59 14.09 -17.85
CA ILE A 71 -1.31 14.82 -16.63
C ILE A 71 -0.59 13.89 -15.67
N PRO A 72 0.66 14.16 -15.30
CA PRO A 72 1.37 13.37 -14.30
C PRO A 72 0.79 13.60 -12.91
N TYR A 73 0.80 12.56 -12.08
CA TYR A 73 0.38 12.62 -10.69
C TYR A 73 1.08 11.56 -9.86
N ASP A 74 1.00 11.70 -8.53
CA ASP A 74 1.44 10.67 -7.62
C ASP A 74 0.48 10.55 -6.43
N LEU A 75 0.74 9.63 -5.51
CA LEU A 75 -0.12 9.32 -4.37
C LEU A 75 0.66 9.52 -3.07
N ASN A 76 -0.02 10.02 -2.03
CA ASN A 76 0.55 10.11 -0.68
C ASN A 76 1.02 8.74 -0.17
N VAL A 77 0.18 7.72 -0.37
CA VAL A 77 0.49 6.34 0.04
C VAL A 77 0.23 5.42 -1.15
N ALA A 78 1.28 4.87 -1.70
CA ALA A 78 1.15 3.95 -2.83
C ALA A 78 0.76 2.54 -2.34
N PHE A 79 -0.08 1.86 -3.13
CA PHE A 79 -0.29 0.42 -2.99
C PHE A 79 1.04 -0.31 -3.14
N TRP A 80 1.36 -1.22 -2.21
CA TRP A 80 2.60 -2.01 -2.27
C TRP A 80 2.61 -2.91 -3.53
N SER A 81 3.72 -2.97 -4.21
CA SER A 81 3.94 -3.84 -5.36
C SER A 81 5.43 -4.20 -5.42
N ASP A 82 5.85 -5.06 -4.51
CA ASP A 82 7.16 -5.72 -4.49
C ASP A 82 8.37 -4.78 -4.63
N GLY A 83 8.25 -3.57 -4.06
CA GLY A 83 9.32 -2.56 -4.09
C GLY A 83 9.48 -1.84 -5.42
N ALA A 84 8.64 -2.09 -6.42
CA ALA A 84 8.74 -1.38 -7.70
C ALA A 84 8.33 0.10 -7.57
N ASP A 85 9.13 0.97 -8.16
CA ASP A 85 8.79 2.38 -8.35
C ASP A 85 7.64 2.54 -9.34
N LYS A 86 6.86 3.57 -9.14
CA LYS A 86 5.67 3.81 -9.96
C LYS A 86 5.65 5.24 -10.46
N SER A 87 5.47 5.41 -11.76
CA SER A 87 5.13 6.69 -12.37
C SER A 87 3.73 6.62 -12.96
N ARG A 88 2.97 7.73 -12.86
CA ARG A 88 1.53 7.73 -13.15
C ARG A 88 1.13 8.94 -13.97
N TRP A 89 0.21 8.71 -14.89
CA TRP A 89 -0.44 9.78 -15.66
C TRP A 89 -1.92 9.48 -15.81
N ILE A 90 -2.67 10.55 -16.06
CA ILE A 90 -4.08 10.46 -16.41
C ILE A 90 -4.32 11.22 -17.71
N ALA A 91 -5.04 10.59 -18.62
CA ALA A 91 -5.61 11.22 -19.80
C ALA A 91 -7.11 11.44 -19.54
N VAL A 92 -7.55 12.70 -19.44
CA VAL A 92 -8.95 13.04 -19.21
C VAL A 92 -9.51 13.63 -20.51
N PRO A 93 -10.54 13.02 -21.12
CA PRO A 93 -11.17 13.58 -22.32
C PRO A 93 -11.94 14.86 -21.97
N LYS A 94 -12.59 15.46 -22.95
CA LYS A 94 -13.48 16.59 -22.71
C LYS A 94 -14.59 16.18 -21.74
N GLY A 95 -14.66 16.83 -20.59
CA GLY A 95 -15.55 16.49 -19.48
C GLY A 95 -14.87 16.77 -18.13
N GLN A 96 -15.53 16.45 -17.05
CA GLN A 96 -15.05 16.71 -15.69
C GLN A 96 -15.16 15.47 -14.81
N ILE A 97 -14.29 15.38 -13.83
CA ILE A 97 -14.29 14.41 -12.78
C ILE A 97 -15.33 14.85 -11.74
N ALA A 98 -16.26 13.98 -11.38
CA ALA A 98 -17.16 14.25 -10.26
C ALA A 98 -16.35 14.23 -8.95
N PHE A 99 -15.98 15.43 -8.52
CA PHE A 99 -15.16 15.63 -7.33
C PHE A 99 -15.96 15.38 -6.04
N SER A 100 -15.30 14.80 -5.07
CA SER A 100 -15.81 14.69 -3.70
C SER A 100 -14.66 14.93 -2.72
N PRO A 101 -14.82 15.74 -1.67
CA PRO A 101 -13.82 15.92 -0.62
C PRO A 101 -13.56 14.63 0.18
N THR A 102 -14.52 13.71 0.20
CA THR A 102 -14.43 12.40 0.85
C THR A 102 -14.91 11.30 -0.11
N GLY A 103 -14.54 10.05 0.15
CA GLY A 103 -14.96 8.93 -0.68
C GLY A 103 -14.25 8.85 -2.04
N GLU A 104 -14.88 8.15 -2.97
CA GLU A 104 -14.32 7.87 -4.30
C GLU A 104 -14.83 8.87 -5.33
N TRP A 105 -13.98 9.25 -6.27
CA TRP A 105 -14.36 10.08 -7.42
C TRP A 105 -14.97 9.25 -8.55
N ARG A 106 -15.79 9.90 -9.39
CA ARG A 106 -16.25 9.31 -10.65
C ARG A 106 -15.59 10.03 -11.82
N PHE A 107 -15.09 9.25 -12.75
CA PHE A 107 -14.38 9.74 -13.92
C PHE A 107 -15.26 9.63 -15.17
N PRO A 108 -15.17 10.61 -16.09
CA PRO A 108 -15.92 10.52 -17.33
C PRO A 108 -15.45 9.33 -18.17
N PRO A 109 -16.36 8.68 -18.92
CA PRO A 109 -15.98 7.65 -19.90
C PRO A 109 -14.90 8.16 -20.84
N GLY A 110 -13.96 7.29 -21.19
CA GLY A 110 -12.81 7.64 -22.02
C GLY A 110 -11.59 8.14 -21.24
N THR A 111 -11.70 8.28 -19.92
CA THR A 111 -10.52 8.53 -19.07
C THR A 111 -9.61 7.30 -19.09
N VAL A 112 -8.30 7.52 -19.24
CA VAL A 112 -7.28 6.49 -19.22
C VAL A 112 -6.24 6.81 -18.15
N PHE A 113 -6.02 5.87 -17.24
CA PHE A 113 -4.93 5.93 -16.26
C PHE A 113 -3.77 5.10 -16.75
N VAL A 114 -2.58 5.65 -16.69
CA VAL A 114 -1.33 5.02 -17.07
C VAL A 114 -0.47 4.83 -15.83
N LYS A 115 0.03 3.62 -15.62
CA LYS A 115 0.90 3.31 -14.48
C LYS A 115 2.06 2.43 -14.92
N ASN A 116 3.26 2.96 -14.83
CA ASN A 116 4.49 2.22 -15.06
C ASN A 116 5.00 1.60 -13.76
N PHE A 117 5.68 0.46 -13.91
CA PHE A 117 6.39 -0.21 -12.83
C PHE A 117 7.85 -0.43 -13.23
N ASP A 118 8.75 0.12 -12.45
CA ASP A 118 10.19 0.02 -12.62
C ASP A 118 10.81 -0.59 -11.36
N LEU A 119 11.50 -1.73 -11.48
CA LEU A 119 12.15 -2.39 -10.36
C LEU A 119 13.62 -2.02 -10.29
N ALA A 120 14.07 -1.55 -9.12
CA ALA A 120 15.49 -1.40 -8.85
C ALA A 120 16.12 -2.81 -8.75
N VAL A 121 16.97 -3.17 -9.70
CA VAL A 121 17.59 -4.50 -9.78
C VAL A 121 18.95 -4.58 -9.09
N ASP A 122 19.51 -3.46 -8.69
CA ASP A 122 20.77 -3.38 -7.93
C ASP A 122 20.65 -2.28 -6.87
N ALA A 123 20.48 -2.66 -5.61
CA ALA A 123 20.37 -1.70 -4.51
C ALA A 123 21.68 -0.94 -4.24
N THR A 124 22.83 -1.41 -4.74
CA THR A 124 24.11 -0.67 -4.70
C THR A 124 24.17 0.42 -5.77
N HIS A 125 23.32 0.33 -6.80
CA HIS A 125 23.14 1.30 -7.89
C HIS A 125 21.65 1.61 -8.10
N PRO A 126 21.01 2.41 -7.23
CA PRO A 126 19.55 2.61 -7.27
C PRO A 126 19.00 3.19 -8.59
N GLY A 127 19.86 3.77 -9.42
CA GLY A 127 19.51 4.22 -10.77
C GLY A 127 19.36 3.10 -11.80
N ALA A 128 19.90 1.89 -11.53
CA ALA A 128 19.76 0.73 -12.39
C ALA A 128 18.37 0.10 -12.21
N LYS A 129 17.39 0.60 -12.99
CA LYS A 129 16.01 0.15 -12.96
C LYS A 129 15.66 -0.63 -14.20
N ARG A 130 14.97 -1.74 -14.00
CA ARG A 130 14.36 -2.53 -15.07
C ARG A 130 12.91 -2.11 -15.25
N ARG A 131 12.52 -1.75 -16.46
CA ARG A 131 11.11 -1.54 -16.84
C ARG A 131 10.42 -2.89 -16.86
N LEU A 132 9.35 -3.05 -16.07
CA LEU A 132 8.63 -4.31 -15.99
C LEU A 132 7.36 -4.28 -16.84
N GLU A 133 6.45 -3.37 -16.50
CA GLU A 133 5.15 -3.27 -17.15
C GLU A 133 4.61 -1.86 -17.16
N THR A 134 3.71 -1.61 -18.10
CA THR A 134 2.80 -0.46 -18.10
C THR A 134 1.38 -0.98 -18.06
N ARG A 135 0.62 -0.57 -17.06
CA ARG A 135 -0.82 -0.88 -16.94
C ARG A 135 -1.65 0.30 -17.40
N LEU A 136 -2.66 0.03 -18.20
CA LEU A 136 -3.69 1.01 -18.54
C LEU A 136 -5.01 0.58 -17.90
N LEU A 137 -5.65 1.51 -17.19
CA LEU A 137 -7.02 1.35 -16.71
C LEU A 137 -7.89 2.35 -17.45
N VAL A 138 -8.91 1.87 -18.14
CA VAL A 138 -9.80 2.66 -18.98
C VAL A 138 -11.18 2.72 -18.34
N CYS A 139 -11.73 3.95 -18.19
CA CYS A 139 -13.13 4.13 -17.84
C CYS A 139 -13.96 3.92 -19.11
N ASP A 140 -14.72 2.83 -19.15
CA ASP A 140 -15.43 2.40 -20.35
C ASP A 140 -16.73 3.18 -20.60
N SER A 141 -17.32 2.97 -21.77
CA SER A 141 -18.56 3.65 -22.18
C SER A 141 -19.81 3.19 -21.41
N SER A 142 -19.74 2.05 -20.69
CA SER A 142 -20.84 1.54 -19.87
C SER A 142 -20.85 2.08 -18.45
N GLY A 143 -19.81 2.84 -18.06
CA GLY A 143 -19.63 3.37 -16.71
C GLY A 143 -18.84 2.45 -15.79
N GLY A 144 -18.26 1.36 -16.32
CA GLY A 144 -17.30 0.48 -15.66
C GLY A 144 -15.85 0.85 -15.97
N VAL A 145 -14.96 -0.09 -15.68
CA VAL A 145 -13.55 0.01 -16.04
C VAL A 145 -13.04 -1.31 -16.59
N TYR A 146 -12.00 -1.26 -17.42
CA TYR A 146 -11.21 -2.42 -17.75
C TYR A 146 -9.72 -2.10 -17.67
N GLY A 147 -8.92 -3.11 -17.30
CA GLY A 147 -7.47 -3.00 -17.21
C GLY A 147 -6.78 -3.82 -18.27
N VAL A 148 -5.63 -3.37 -18.75
CA VAL A 148 -4.70 -4.12 -19.61
C VAL A 148 -3.27 -3.91 -19.17
N VAL A 149 -2.43 -4.91 -19.44
CA VAL A 149 -1.03 -4.94 -19.04
C VAL A 149 -0.15 -5.12 -20.26
N TYR A 150 0.82 -4.23 -20.39
CA TYR A 150 1.87 -4.32 -21.41
C TYR A 150 3.20 -4.65 -20.72
N LYS A 151 3.77 -5.81 -21.04
CA LYS A 151 5.07 -6.23 -20.53
C LYS A 151 6.18 -5.65 -21.38
N TRP A 152 7.13 -4.93 -20.79
CA TRP A 152 8.26 -4.33 -21.47
C TRP A 152 9.21 -5.40 -22.03
N ARG A 153 9.64 -5.19 -23.27
CA ARG A 153 10.72 -5.97 -23.87
C ARG A 153 12.04 -5.68 -23.15
N PRO A 154 12.96 -6.67 -23.09
CA PRO A 154 14.23 -6.49 -22.39
C PRO A 154 15.09 -5.33 -22.92
N ASP A 155 14.99 -5.01 -24.22
CA ASP A 155 15.68 -3.90 -24.86
C ASP A 155 15.04 -2.53 -24.61
N GLY A 156 13.86 -2.50 -23.98
CA GLY A 156 13.12 -1.29 -23.67
C GLY A 156 12.55 -0.56 -24.88
N SER A 157 12.54 -1.18 -26.07
CA SER A 157 12.06 -0.57 -27.33
C SER A 157 10.54 -0.35 -27.33
N ASP A 158 9.78 -1.32 -26.80
CA ASP A 158 8.32 -1.30 -26.70
C ASP A 158 7.86 -2.28 -25.63
N ALA A 159 6.56 -2.41 -25.44
CA ALA A 159 5.95 -3.39 -24.57
C ALA A 159 4.79 -4.11 -25.26
N ASP A 160 4.68 -5.41 -25.02
CA ASP A 160 3.71 -6.29 -25.64
C ASP A 160 2.51 -6.51 -24.73
N LEU A 161 1.29 -6.49 -25.31
CA LEU A 161 0.05 -6.78 -24.58
C LEU A 161 0.06 -8.21 -24.04
N LEU A 162 -0.19 -8.38 -22.76
CA LEU A 162 -0.36 -9.69 -22.16
C LEU A 162 -1.80 -10.20 -22.34
N SER A 163 -1.94 -11.40 -22.87
CA SER A 163 -3.22 -12.09 -23.03
C SER A 163 -3.67 -12.83 -21.74
N ALA A 164 -2.73 -13.19 -20.90
CA ALA A 164 -2.94 -13.89 -19.61
C ALA A 164 -1.95 -13.39 -18.56
N SER A 165 -2.17 -13.76 -17.31
CA SER A 165 -1.18 -13.53 -16.25
C SER A 165 0.12 -14.27 -16.54
N ALA A 166 1.23 -13.72 -16.06
CA ALA A 166 2.55 -14.32 -16.18
C ALA A 166 3.38 -14.06 -14.93
N THR A 167 4.39 -14.89 -14.72
CA THR A 167 5.40 -14.68 -13.69
C THR A 167 6.78 -14.61 -14.32
N GLU A 168 7.68 -13.88 -13.69
CA GLU A 168 9.06 -13.79 -14.10
C GLU A 168 9.97 -13.72 -12.88
N ASN A 169 11.02 -14.53 -12.86
CA ASN A 169 12.04 -14.47 -11.84
C ASN A 169 13.15 -13.50 -12.26
N ILE A 170 13.39 -12.49 -11.45
CA ILE A 170 14.29 -11.39 -11.71
C ILE A 170 15.45 -11.48 -10.73
N GLN A 171 16.68 -11.46 -11.22
CA GLN A 171 17.86 -11.36 -10.38
C GLN A 171 17.97 -9.93 -9.84
N VAL A 172 17.94 -9.78 -8.53
CA VAL A 172 18.12 -8.52 -7.83
C VAL A 172 19.30 -8.61 -6.86
N LYS A 173 19.97 -7.49 -6.63
CA LYS A 173 21.11 -7.41 -5.74
C LYS A 173 20.78 -6.54 -4.54
N SER A 174 20.96 -7.07 -3.35
CA SER A 174 20.72 -6.37 -2.09
C SER A 174 21.72 -5.24 -1.86
N ALA A 175 21.44 -4.37 -0.86
CA ALA A 175 22.39 -3.34 -0.44
C ALA A 175 23.73 -3.91 0.08
N ALA A 176 23.74 -5.15 0.57
CA ALA A 176 24.96 -5.88 0.93
C ALA A 176 25.70 -6.47 -0.27
N GLY A 177 25.15 -6.33 -1.49
CA GLY A 177 25.76 -6.87 -2.71
C GLY A 177 25.40 -8.32 -3.01
N GLU A 178 24.53 -8.96 -2.22
CA GLU A 178 24.11 -10.34 -2.40
C GLU A 178 23.04 -10.45 -3.48
N ALA A 179 23.22 -11.37 -4.42
CA ALA A 179 22.23 -11.65 -5.46
C ALA A 179 21.16 -12.62 -4.90
N HIS A 180 19.90 -12.30 -5.19
CA HIS A 180 18.78 -13.19 -4.91
C HIS A 180 17.74 -13.08 -6.03
N GLU A 181 16.87 -14.06 -6.11
CA GLU A 181 15.80 -14.09 -7.09
C GLU A 181 14.53 -13.50 -6.48
N GLN A 182 13.91 -12.57 -7.21
CA GLN A 182 12.62 -11.99 -6.87
C GLN A 182 11.61 -12.34 -7.97
N THR A 183 10.52 -12.98 -7.60
CA THR A 183 9.42 -13.25 -8.52
C THR A 183 8.59 -11.98 -8.74
N TRP A 184 8.28 -11.67 -10.01
CA TRP A 184 7.34 -10.64 -10.38
C TRP A 184 6.12 -11.25 -11.03
N TYR A 185 4.92 -10.85 -10.57
CA TYR A 185 3.64 -11.28 -11.11
C TYR A 185 3.03 -10.20 -12.00
N TYR A 186 2.85 -10.52 -13.28
CA TYR A 186 2.13 -9.71 -14.26
C TYR A 186 0.66 -10.12 -14.25
N PRO A 187 -0.28 -9.25 -13.85
CA PRO A 187 -1.68 -9.63 -13.75
C PRO A 187 -2.36 -9.72 -15.12
N SER A 188 -3.33 -10.61 -15.21
CA SER A 188 -4.28 -10.67 -16.33
C SER A 188 -5.30 -9.53 -16.26
N ARG A 189 -6.09 -9.37 -17.33
CA ARG A 189 -7.24 -8.45 -17.33
C ARG A 189 -8.29 -8.81 -16.26
N GLN A 190 -8.50 -10.10 -16.01
CA GLN A 190 -9.42 -10.57 -14.98
C GLN A 190 -8.91 -10.26 -13.57
N ASP A 191 -7.61 -10.36 -13.34
CA ASP A 191 -7.01 -10.01 -12.05
C ASP A 191 -7.21 -8.54 -11.70
N CYS A 192 -7.19 -7.64 -12.70
CA CYS A 192 -7.49 -6.22 -12.47
C CYS A 192 -8.87 -6.03 -11.82
N LEU A 193 -9.88 -6.77 -12.27
CA LEU A 193 -11.25 -6.65 -11.79
C LEU A 193 -11.47 -7.24 -10.38
N THR A 194 -10.52 -8.01 -9.86
CA THR A 194 -10.57 -8.48 -8.45
C THR A 194 -10.52 -7.31 -7.47
N CYS A 195 -9.79 -6.25 -7.80
CA CYS A 195 -9.66 -5.03 -6.97
C CYS A 195 -10.47 -3.86 -7.54
N HIS A 196 -10.50 -3.67 -8.87
CA HIS A 196 -11.21 -2.58 -9.54
C HIS A 196 -12.70 -2.88 -9.69
N THR A 197 -13.38 -3.09 -8.56
CA THR A 197 -14.81 -3.44 -8.49
C THR A 197 -15.68 -2.18 -8.45
N ALA A 198 -16.96 -2.33 -8.80
CA ALA A 198 -17.95 -1.25 -8.65
C ALA A 198 -18.06 -0.79 -7.18
N GLY A 199 -17.99 -1.71 -6.21
CA GLY A 199 -17.99 -1.41 -4.77
C GLY A 199 -16.79 -0.56 -4.33
N ALA A 200 -15.66 -0.67 -5.03
CA ALA A 200 -14.46 0.14 -4.82
C ALA A 200 -14.44 1.44 -5.66
N GLY A 201 -15.50 1.72 -6.41
CA GLY A 201 -15.58 2.89 -7.30
C GLY A 201 -14.89 2.70 -8.66
N GLY A 202 -14.40 1.51 -8.99
CA GLY A 202 -13.73 1.16 -10.24
C GLY A 202 -12.29 1.69 -10.34
N VAL A 203 -12.06 2.95 -10.07
CA VAL A 203 -10.72 3.58 -10.06
C VAL A 203 -10.17 3.60 -8.64
N LEU A 204 -8.98 3.07 -8.44
CA LEU A 204 -8.36 2.96 -7.12
C LEU A 204 -7.28 4.01 -6.92
N GLY A 205 -7.22 4.56 -5.71
CA GLY A 205 -6.15 5.46 -5.26
C GLY A 205 -6.32 6.92 -5.68
N VAL A 206 -6.99 7.24 -6.78
CA VAL A 206 -7.15 8.62 -7.26
C VAL A 206 -8.37 9.24 -6.58
N LYS A 207 -8.14 9.93 -5.47
CA LYS A 207 -9.16 10.56 -4.61
C LYS A 207 -8.53 11.68 -3.79
N THR A 208 -9.34 12.53 -3.18
CA THR A 208 -8.91 13.77 -2.49
C THR A 208 -7.74 13.52 -1.54
N ARG A 209 -7.87 12.60 -0.61
CA ARG A 209 -6.87 12.37 0.45
C ARG A 209 -5.53 11.81 -0.06
N GLN A 210 -5.51 11.22 -1.25
CA GLN A 210 -4.29 10.73 -1.89
C GLN A 210 -3.57 11.79 -2.72
N LEU A 211 -4.35 12.72 -3.33
CA LEU A 211 -3.82 13.78 -4.18
C LEU A 211 -3.68 15.13 -3.45
N ASN A 212 -4.10 15.22 -2.19
CA ASN A 212 -3.82 16.41 -1.38
C ASN A 212 -2.36 16.39 -0.94
N ARG A 213 -1.47 16.73 -1.87
CA ARG A 213 -0.01 16.73 -1.70
C ARG A 213 0.66 17.71 -2.64
N SER A 214 1.89 18.12 -2.31
CA SER A 214 2.76 18.82 -3.25
C SER A 214 3.35 17.84 -4.26
N PHE A 215 3.34 18.21 -5.53
CA PHE A 215 3.94 17.47 -6.63
C PHE A 215 4.75 18.43 -7.51
N THR A 216 5.96 18.02 -7.90
CA THR A 216 6.79 18.81 -8.83
C THR A 216 6.47 18.39 -10.26
N TYR A 217 5.82 19.28 -10.98
CA TYR A 217 5.42 19.06 -12.38
C TYR A 217 6.63 19.20 -13.34
N PRO A 218 6.52 18.70 -14.58
CA PRO A 218 7.57 18.86 -15.60
C PRO A 218 7.92 20.32 -15.91
N SER A 219 7.05 21.26 -15.57
CA SER A 219 7.33 22.72 -15.61
C SER A 219 8.42 23.18 -14.62
N GLY A 220 8.83 22.32 -13.68
CA GLY A 220 9.68 22.67 -12.53
C GLY A 220 8.92 23.30 -11.37
N ILE A 221 7.61 23.54 -11.49
CA ILE A 221 6.78 24.14 -10.44
C ILE A 221 6.28 23.03 -9.51
N ALA A 222 6.53 23.19 -8.20
CA ALA A 222 5.89 22.40 -7.17
C ALA A 222 4.56 23.03 -6.77
N ASP A 223 3.46 22.28 -6.88
CA ASP A 223 2.14 22.75 -6.52
C ASP A 223 1.31 21.60 -5.93
N ASN A 224 0.24 21.93 -5.20
CA ASN A 224 -0.71 20.93 -4.74
C ASN A 224 -1.46 20.33 -5.94
N GLU A 225 -1.52 18.99 -6.02
CA GLU A 225 -2.13 18.31 -7.16
C GLU A 225 -3.62 18.66 -7.29
N LEU A 226 -4.37 18.72 -6.20
CA LEU A 226 -5.78 19.11 -6.22
C LEU A 226 -5.95 20.54 -6.75
N ARG A 227 -5.11 21.47 -6.29
CA ARG A 227 -5.14 22.86 -6.73
C ARG A 227 -4.84 22.98 -8.22
N THR A 228 -3.77 22.31 -8.70
CA THR A 228 -3.45 22.28 -10.14
C THR A 228 -4.60 21.66 -10.95
N TRP A 229 -5.15 20.51 -10.53
CA TRP A 229 -6.25 19.85 -11.26
C TRP A 229 -7.53 20.70 -11.28
N ASN A 230 -7.82 21.41 -10.19
CA ASN A 230 -8.94 22.35 -10.11
C ASN A 230 -8.74 23.52 -11.09
N HIS A 231 -7.53 24.12 -11.13
CA HIS A 231 -7.17 25.16 -12.08
C HIS A 231 -7.31 24.70 -13.54
N LEU A 232 -6.97 23.45 -13.84
CA LEU A 232 -7.16 22.86 -15.16
C LEU A 232 -8.64 22.63 -15.53
N GLY A 233 -9.59 22.93 -14.64
CA GLY A 233 -11.02 22.71 -14.84
C GLY A 233 -11.40 21.23 -14.89
N LEU A 234 -10.64 20.35 -14.22
CA LEU A 234 -10.91 18.92 -14.23
C LEU A 234 -12.06 18.52 -13.30
N PHE A 235 -12.43 19.34 -12.30
CA PHE A 235 -13.38 18.97 -11.27
C PHE A 235 -14.77 19.61 -11.46
N ALA A 236 -15.79 18.84 -11.10
CA ALA A 236 -17.17 19.30 -10.89
C ALA A 236 -17.74 18.66 -9.63
N PRO A 237 -18.15 19.46 -8.59
CA PRO A 237 -17.95 20.91 -8.54
C PRO A 237 -16.48 21.29 -8.41
N ALA A 238 -16.14 22.49 -8.89
CA ALA A 238 -14.87 23.12 -8.58
C ALA A 238 -14.91 23.65 -7.12
N PHE A 239 -13.74 23.85 -6.53
CA PHE A 239 -13.56 24.39 -5.18
C PHE A 239 -12.63 25.60 -5.18
N LYS A 240 -12.59 26.37 -4.09
CA LYS A 240 -11.65 27.48 -3.92
C LYS A 240 -10.29 26.95 -3.51
N ASP A 241 -9.23 27.59 -3.98
CA ASP A 241 -7.84 27.17 -3.70
C ASP A 241 -7.54 27.00 -2.20
N GLU A 242 -8.17 27.82 -1.34
CA GLU A 242 -7.99 27.79 0.12
C GLU A 242 -8.59 26.51 0.74
N GLU A 243 -9.64 25.94 0.15
CA GLU A 243 -10.32 24.74 0.67
C GLU A 243 -9.41 23.50 0.64
N VAL A 244 -8.34 23.51 -0.17
CA VAL A 244 -7.33 22.43 -0.19
C VAL A 244 -6.73 22.19 1.20
N LEU A 245 -6.58 23.24 2.02
CA LEU A 245 -6.03 23.15 3.38
C LEU A 245 -6.97 22.42 4.36
N GLU A 246 -8.26 22.36 4.04
CA GLU A 246 -9.29 21.70 4.86
C GLU A 246 -9.48 20.23 4.47
N PHE A 247 -9.02 19.83 3.28
CA PHE A 247 -9.16 18.47 2.82
C PHE A 247 -8.18 17.52 3.51
N ALA A 248 -8.65 16.33 3.84
CA ALA A 248 -7.80 15.28 4.41
C ALA A 248 -6.67 14.90 3.43
N ALA A 249 -5.52 14.57 3.99
CA ALA A 249 -4.37 14.00 3.28
C ALA A 249 -3.92 12.73 3.99
N LEU A 250 -3.71 11.64 3.25
CA LEU A 250 -3.10 10.44 3.81
C LEU A 250 -1.64 10.71 4.19
N ALA A 251 -1.21 10.10 5.29
CA ALA A 251 0.15 10.17 5.79
C ALA A 251 1.02 9.04 5.23
N GLY A 252 2.17 9.38 4.68
CA GLY A 252 3.17 8.38 4.27
C GLY A 252 3.63 7.51 5.43
N THR A 253 4.08 6.29 5.15
CA THR A 253 4.57 5.36 6.19
C THR A 253 5.75 5.94 6.98
N ASP A 254 6.55 6.80 6.35
CA ASP A 254 7.75 7.41 6.92
C ASP A 254 7.51 8.87 7.39
N ASP A 255 6.27 9.38 7.34
CA ASP A 255 5.94 10.75 7.73
C ASP A 255 5.86 10.88 9.26
N ASN A 256 6.99 11.12 9.89
CA ASN A 256 7.09 11.26 11.34
C ASN A 256 6.45 12.55 11.91
N ALA A 257 6.00 13.48 11.05
CA ALA A 257 5.21 14.62 11.47
C ALA A 257 3.74 14.25 11.77
N ARG A 258 3.29 13.09 11.30
CA ARG A 258 1.95 12.56 11.50
C ARG A 258 1.94 11.48 12.59
N SER A 259 0.83 11.33 13.26
CA SER A 259 0.67 10.33 14.32
C SER A 259 0.81 8.89 13.76
N LEU A 260 1.20 7.97 14.63
CA LEU A 260 1.30 6.55 14.29
C LEU A 260 -0.06 5.98 13.83
N ASP A 261 -1.16 6.39 14.48
CA ASP A 261 -2.53 6.03 14.08
C ASP A 261 -2.85 6.50 12.66
N ASP A 262 -2.55 7.76 12.36
CA ASP A 262 -2.82 8.36 11.06
C ASP A 262 -2.03 7.65 9.94
N ARG A 263 -0.75 7.35 10.17
CA ARG A 263 0.10 6.60 9.23
C ARG A 263 -0.42 5.17 9.00
N ALA A 264 -0.76 4.46 10.08
CA ALA A 264 -1.26 3.09 9.99
C ALA A 264 -2.61 3.02 9.27
N ARG A 265 -3.56 3.91 9.59
CA ARG A 265 -4.85 4.00 8.91
C ARG A 265 -4.70 4.42 7.44
N SER A 266 -3.76 5.30 7.13
CA SER A 266 -3.42 5.67 5.75
C SER A 266 -2.87 4.49 4.96
N TYR A 267 -2.00 3.68 5.56
CA TYR A 267 -1.50 2.45 4.97
C TYR A 267 -2.62 1.44 4.70
N LEU A 268 -3.54 1.26 5.65
CA LEU A 268 -4.70 0.36 5.50
C LEU A 268 -5.66 0.86 4.42
N ASP A 269 -5.92 2.17 4.34
CA ASP A 269 -6.73 2.74 3.24
C ASP A 269 -6.10 2.44 1.87
N ALA A 270 -4.80 2.65 1.73
CA ALA A 270 -4.12 2.49 0.46
C ALA A 270 -3.97 1.03 0.02
N ASN A 271 -3.81 0.09 0.97
CA ASN A 271 -3.45 -1.30 0.67
C ASN A 271 -4.60 -2.30 0.89
N CYS A 272 -5.65 -1.93 1.65
CA CYS A 272 -6.71 -2.87 2.05
C CYS A 272 -8.12 -2.38 1.68
N ALA A 273 -8.38 -1.06 1.70
CA ALA A 273 -9.74 -0.51 1.60
C ALA A 273 -10.43 -0.73 0.25
N GLN A 274 -9.71 -1.09 -0.81
CA GLN A 274 -10.31 -1.45 -2.09
C GLN A 274 -11.15 -2.73 -1.99
N CYS A 275 -10.77 -3.63 -1.09
CA CYS A 275 -11.46 -4.90 -0.86
C CYS A 275 -12.21 -4.91 0.48
N HIS A 276 -11.60 -4.40 1.55
CA HIS A 276 -12.16 -4.41 2.91
C HIS A 276 -12.98 -3.15 3.15
N ARG A 277 -14.23 -3.19 2.70
CA ARG A 277 -15.21 -2.10 2.77
C ARG A 277 -16.63 -2.65 2.58
N PRO A 278 -17.69 -1.91 2.93
CA PRO A 278 -19.06 -2.28 2.58
C PRO A 278 -19.22 -2.51 1.08
N GLY A 279 -19.77 -3.66 0.69
CA GLY A 279 -19.90 -4.08 -0.72
C GLY A 279 -18.60 -4.57 -1.37
N GLY A 280 -17.52 -4.70 -0.61
CA GLY A 280 -16.25 -5.30 -1.04
C GLY A 280 -16.20 -6.82 -0.87
N THR A 281 -15.14 -7.32 -0.26
CA THR A 281 -15.00 -8.77 0.04
C THR A 281 -15.88 -9.19 1.22
N VAL A 282 -15.89 -10.51 1.52
CA VAL A 282 -16.63 -11.10 2.66
C VAL A 282 -16.04 -10.71 4.03
N ALA A 283 -14.99 -9.88 4.10
CA ALA A 283 -14.37 -9.49 5.35
C ALA A 283 -15.30 -8.59 6.20
N ASN A 284 -15.29 -8.80 7.51
CA ASN A 284 -16.19 -8.15 8.45
C ASN A 284 -15.64 -6.82 9.00
N PHE A 285 -14.77 -6.14 8.25
CA PHE A 285 -14.22 -4.84 8.66
C PHE A 285 -14.11 -3.88 7.49
N ASP A 286 -14.04 -2.61 7.81
CA ASP A 286 -13.86 -1.49 6.86
C ASP A 286 -12.49 -0.84 7.09
N ALA A 287 -11.62 -0.88 6.08
CA ALA A 287 -10.29 -0.31 6.15
C ALA A 287 -10.21 1.14 5.63
N ARG A 288 -11.33 1.75 5.25
CA ARG A 288 -11.33 3.11 4.70
C ARG A 288 -10.96 4.13 5.76
N TYR A 289 -10.11 5.07 5.40
CA TYR A 289 -9.67 6.15 6.27
C TYR A 289 -10.82 7.04 6.75
N ASP A 290 -11.82 7.31 5.90
CA ASP A 290 -12.98 8.16 6.23
C ASP A 290 -13.97 7.50 7.20
N THR A 291 -13.91 6.19 7.34
CA THR A 291 -14.78 5.51 8.31
C THR A 291 -14.23 5.74 9.72
N PRO A 292 -15.01 6.28 10.67
CA PRO A 292 -14.61 6.39 12.06
C PRO A 292 -14.15 5.04 12.63
N LEU A 293 -13.06 5.03 13.39
CA LEU A 293 -12.39 3.80 13.84
C LEU A 293 -13.34 2.85 14.59
N GLU A 294 -14.23 3.40 15.41
CA GLU A 294 -15.23 2.66 16.17
C GLU A 294 -16.31 1.99 15.29
N LYS A 295 -16.42 2.40 14.01
CA LYS A 295 -17.36 1.82 13.04
C LYS A 295 -16.71 0.86 12.07
N GLN A 296 -15.39 0.73 12.10
CA GLN A 296 -14.64 -0.08 11.17
C GLN A 296 -14.71 -1.59 11.46
N SER A 297 -15.06 -2.00 12.67
CA SER A 297 -14.88 -3.39 13.14
C SER A 297 -13.45 -3.92 12.91
N LEU A 298 -12.48 -3.02 12.91
CA LEU A 298 -11.06 -3.31 12.66
C LEU A 298 -10.38 -3.72 13.97
N ILE A 299 -10.53 -2.90 15.02
CA ILE A 299 -10.00 -3.19 16.35
C ILE A 299 -10.95 -4.13 17.07
N ASP A 300 -10.43 -5.22 17.63
CA ASP A 300 -11.17 -6.33 18.27
C ASP A 300 -12.24 -6.97 17.37
N GLY A 301 -12.23 -6.67 16.07
CA GLY A 301 -13.17 -7.21 15.10
C GLY A 301 -13.04 -8.73 14.96
N PRO A 302 -14.14 -9.48 14.75
CA PRO A 302 -14.11 -10.90 14.58
C PRO A 302 -13.47 -11.27 13.22
N VAL A 303 -12.83 -12.42 13.19
CA VAL A 303 -12.26 -12.99 11.96
C VAL A 303 -13.11 -14.14 11.44
N LEU A 304 -13.11 -14.36 10.12
CA LEU A 304 -13.82 -15.48 9.49
C LEU A 304 -13.00 -16.78 9.53
N ILE A 305 -11.66 -16.66 9.48
CA ILE A 305 -10.74 -17.79 9.47
C ILE A 305 -9.68 -17.50 10.53
N ASP A 306 -9.61 -18.36 11.53
CA ASP A 306 -8.76 -18.17 12.71
C ASP A 306 -7.26 -18.53 12.50
N GLN A 307 -6.93 -19.17 11.40
CA GLN A 307 -5.58 -19.64 11.06
C GLN A 307 -4.97 -20.56 12.15
N GLY A 308 -5.81 -21.21 12.95
CA GLY A 308 -5.37 -22.03 14.07
C GLY A 308 -4.89 -21.25 15.30
N ILE A 309 -5.14 -19.96 15.36
CA ILE A 309 -4.77 -19.07 16.46
C ILE A 309 -5.92 -19.01 17.48
N ASP A 310 -5.63 -19.09 18.75
CA ASP A 310 -6.64 -18.97 19.80
C ASP A 310 -7.09 -17.51 19.99
N ARG A 311 -8.38 -17.28 19.95
CA ARG A 311 -9.02 -15.96 20.12
C ARG A 311 -8.46 -14.87 19.21
N PRO A 312 -8.32 -15.11 17.90
CA PRO A 312 -7.80 -14.12 16.98
C PRO A 312 -8.80 -12.97 16.78
N ARG A 313 -8.26 -11.82 16.38
CA ARG A 313 -9.03 -10.64 15.97
C ARG A 313 -8.50 -10.13 14.63
N VAL A 314 -9.25 -9.27 13.96
CA VAL A 314 -8.71 -8.55 12.80
C VAL A 314 -7.46 -7.80 13.25
N ILE A 315 -7.58 -6.94 14.27
CA ILE A 315 -6.47 -6.37 15.04
C ILE A 315 -6.81 -6.56 16.53
N SER A 316 -5.92 -7.23 17.24
CA SER A 316 -5.98 -7.40 18.68
C SER A 316 -5.11 -6.34 19.35
N PRO A 317 -5.67 -5.41 20.17
CA PRO A 317 -4.87 -4.36 20.81
C PRO A 317 -3.70 -4.92 21.60
N HIS A 318 -2.53 -4.34 21.42
CA HIS A 318 -1.28 -4.74 22.08
C HIS A 318 -0.87 -6.21 21.87
N ASP A 319 -1.40 -6.87 20.81
CA ASP A 319 -1.14 -8.28 20.51
C ASP A 319 -1.01 -8.54 19.01
N ILE A 320 0.20 -8.39 18.48
CA ILE A 320 0.51 -8.68 17.07
C ILE A 320 0.30 -10.16 16.72
N TRP A 321 0.43 -11.07 17.69
CA TRP A 321 0.35 -12.52 17.51
C TRP A 321 -1.07 -13.01 17.28
N ARG A 322 -2.09 -12.26 17.77
CA ARG A 322 -3.51 -12.53 17.55
C ARG A 322 -4.15 -11.60 16.54
N SER A 323 -3.38 -10.70 15.96
CA SER A 323 -3.81 -9.76 14.92
C SER A 323 -3.70 -10.40 13.54
N ILE A 324 -4.79 -10.93 13.00
CA ILE A 324 -4.79 -11.65 11.71
C ILE A 324 -4.40 -10.73 10.55
N ALA A 325 -4.81 -9.46 10.58
CA ALA A 325 -4.40 -8.49 9.56
C ALA A 325 -2.87 -8.33 9.51
N TYR A 326 -2.22 -8.20 10.68
CA TYR A 326 -0.77 -8.13 10.77
C TYR A 326 -0.09 -9.38 10.22
N MET A 327 -0.51 -10.56 10.69
CA MET A 327 0.07 -11.83 10.25
C MET A 327 -0.03 -12.02 8.73
N ARG A 328 -1.15 -11.65 8.12
CA ARG A 328 -1.37 -11.80 6.67
C ARG A 328 -0.59 -10.78 5.85
N VAL A 329 -0.23 -9.62 6.42
CA VAL A 329 0.68 -8.66 5.79
C VAL A 329 2.13 -9.10 5.95
N ASP A 330 2.50 -9.76 7.07
CA ASP A 330 3.84 -10.27 7.36
C ASP A 330 4.08 -11.69 6.82
N THR A 331 3.39 -12.10 5.77
CA THR A 331 3.59 -13.42 5.17
C THR A 331 3.49 -13.37 3.65
N VAL A 332 4.08 -14.34 2.99
CA VAL A 332 3.90 -14.69 1.57
C VAL A 332 3.21 -16.04 1.47
N GLY A 333 2.75 -16.42 0.29
CA GLY A 333 2.00 -17.65 0.08
C GLY A 333 0.48 -17.46 0.16
N ASP A 334 -0.26 -18.54 0.41
CA ASP A 334 -1.71 -18.61 0.18
C ASP A 334 -2.55 -17.70 1.08
N ILE A 335 -2.05 -17.35 2.25
CA ILE A 335 -2.77 -16.51 3.21
C ILE A 335 -2.38 -15.03 3.15
N LYS A 336 -1.44 -14.66 2.26
CA LYS A 336 -0.96 -13.27 2.14
C LYS A 336 -2.08 -12.28 1.86
N MET A 337 -1.92 -11.05 2.34
CA MET A 337 -2.77 -9.90 1.99
C MET A 337 -1.91 -8.69 1.63
N PRO A 338 -2.17 -8.01 0.52
CA PRO A 338 -3.13 -8.32 -0.57
C PRO A 338 -2.84 -9.66 -1.26
N PRO A 339 -3.88 -10.35 -1.80
CA PRO A 339 -3.71 -11.71 -2.35
C PRO A 339 -3.06 -11.73 -3.74
N LEU A 340 -3.06 -10.60 -4.47
CA LEU A 340 -2.54 -10.47 -5.83
C LEU A 340 -1.41 -9.45 -5.91
N ALA A 341 -0.51 -9.66 -6.88
CA ALA A 341 0.58 -8.74 -7.24
C ALA A 341 1.49 -8.39 -6.05
N ARG A 342 1.75 -9.37 -5.20
CA ARG A 342 2.63 -9.26 -4.05
C ARG A 342 3.33 -10.60 -3.80
N GLU A 343 4.64 -10.65 -4.05
CA GLU A 343 5.49 -11.82 -3.83
C GLU A 343 6.56 -11.57 -2.76
N THR A 344 6.68 -10.31 -2.29
CA THR A 344 7.58 -9.92 -1.20
C THR A 344 6.80 -9.23 -0.07
N ILE A 345 7.37 -9.26 1.13
CA ILE A 345 6.80 -8.59 2.31
C ILE A 345 7.15 -7.10 2.27
N ASP A 346 6.14 -6.25 2.50
CA ASP A 346 6.35 -4.83 2.78
C ASP A 346 6.86 -4.64 4.20
N GLN A 347 8.17 -4.69 4.39
CA GLN A 347 8.79 -4.60 5.71
C GLN A 347 8.44 -3.30 6.45
N LYS A 348 8.31 -2.18 5.71
CA LYS A 348 7.92 -0.90 6.31
C LYS A 348 6.46 -0.91 6.76
N GLY A 349 5.58 -1.48 5.95
CA GLY A 349 4.17 -1.64 6.29
C GLY A 349 3.97 -2.56 7.49
N VAL A 350 4.70 -3.67 7.54
CA VAL A 350 4.70 -4.61 8.68
C VAL A 350 5.19 -3.93 9.95
N GLN A 351 6.32 -3.23 9.88
CA GLN A 351 6.86 -2.50 11.03
C GLN A 351 5.85 -1.46 11.54
N LEU A 352 5.30 -0.64 10.65
CA LEU A 352 4.30 0.39 11.00
C LEU A 352 3.08 -0.21 11.69
N LEU A 353 2.51 -1.28 11.15
CA LEU A 353 1.36 -1.95 11.75
C LEU A 353 1.70 -2.59 13.10
N GLY A 354 2.89 -3.20 13.22
CA GLY A 354 3.36 -3.78 14.48
C GLY A 354 3.52 -2.73 15.58
N GLU A 355 4.16 -1.60 15.27
CA GLU A 355 4.30 -0.47 16.18
C GLU A 355 2.93 0.09 16.59
N TRP A 356 2.02 0.26 15.65
CA TRP A 356 0.68 0.77 15.91
C TRP A 356 -0.12 -0.16 16.83
N ILE A 357 -0.14 -1.47 16.54
CA ILE A 357 -0.81 -2.46 17.38
C ILE A 357 -0.23 -2.47 18.80
N ASN A 358 1.11 -2.48 18.93
CA ASN A 358 1.77 -2.48 20.22
C ASN A 358 1.60 -1.18 21.02
N SER A 359 1.30 -0.05 20.35
CA SER A 359 1.01 1.23 21.00
C SER A 359 -0.40 1.30 21.62
N MET A 360 -1.30 0.40 21.24
CA MET A 360 -2.66 0.35 21.79
C MET A 360 -2.64 -0.11 23.24
N GLN A 361 -3.61 0.34 24.02
CA GLN A 361 -3.76 -0.12 25.40
C GLN A 361 -4.23 -1.58 25.42
N GLY A 362 -3.57 -2.37 26.25
CA GLY A 362 -3.88 -3.79 26.43
C GLY A 362 -2.99 -4.41 27.49
N PRO A 363 -3.36 -5.58 28.04
CA PRO A 363 -2.48 -6.32 28.93
C PRO A 363 -1.24 -6.82 28.15
N PRO A 364 -0.09 -6.95 28.81
CA PRO A 364 1.12 -7.45 28.16
C PRO A 364 0.91 -8.89 27.65
N VAL A 365 1.43 -9.20 26.48
CA VAL A 365 1.28 -10.49 25.79
C VAL A 365 2.61 -11.15 25.63
N LEU A 366 2.69 -12.45 25.89
CA LEU A 366 3.90 -13.23 25.67
C LEU A 366 4.05 -13.57 24.19
N ALA A 367 5.27 -13.40 23.67
CA ALA A 367 5.64 -13.93 22.37
C ALA A 367 5.66 -15.48 22.38
N PRO A 368 5.35 -16.15 21.26
CA PRO A 368 5.49 -17.60 21.16
C PRO A 368 6.96 -18.00 21.36
N PRO A 369 7.22 -19.10 22.10
CA PRO A 369 8.59 -19.59 22.28
C PRO A 369 9.26 -19.94 20.96
N ALA A 370 10.53 -19.60 20.82
CA ALA A 370 11.34 -20.05 19.71
C ALA A 370 11.71 -21.54 19.89
N ILE A 371 11.67 -22.30 18.78
CA ILE A 371 12.04 -23.72 18.71
C ILE A 371 13.27 -23.83 17.82
N SER A 372 14.37 -24.36 18.35
CA SER A 372 15.63 -24.54 17.62
C SER A 372 16.19 -25.95 17.83
N PRO A 373 16.68 -26.60 16.75
CA PRO A 373 16.63 -26.20 15.36
C PRO A 373 15.21 -26.19 14.83
N GLN A 374 15.03 -25.65 13.63
CA GLN A 374 13.73 -25.69 12.95
C GLN A 374 13.29 -27.13 12.63
N GLY A 375 11.97 -27.33 12.52
CA GLY A 375 11.42 -28.61 12.08
C GLY A 375 12.01 -29.06 10.75
N GLY A 376 11.94 -30.35 10.49
CA GLY A 376 12.50 -30.93 9.28
C GLY A 376 12.79 -32.43 9.46
N THR A 377 13.55 -32.98 8.50
CA THR A 377 13.95 -34.39 8.50
C THR A 377 15.36 -34.56 9.08
N TYR A 378 15.48 -35.38 10.09
CA TYR A 378 16.72 -35.69 10.79
C TYR A 378 17.02 -37.19 10.70
N ALA A 379 18.26 -37.56 10.42
CA ALA A 379 18.65 -38.96 10.18
C ALA A 379 18.51 -39.83 11.42
N ARG A 380 18.68 -39.25 12.62
CA ARG A 380 18.69 -39.98 13.90
C ARG A 380 18.07 -39.12 15.00
N LEU A 381 18.83 -38.85 16.06
CA LEU A 381 18.48 -38.04 17.21
C LEU A 381 18.55 -36.55 16.86
N VAL A 382 17.57 -35.75 17.28
CA VAL A 382 17.65 -34.28 17.27
C VAL A 382 17.47 -33.75 18.69
N GLU A 383 18.30 -32.80 19.09
CA GLU A 383 18.16 -32.08 20.36
C GLU A 383 17.53 -30.73 20.11
N ILE A 384 16.44 -30.41 20.82
CA ILE A 384 15.61 -29.23 20.61
C ILE A 384 15.69 -28.34 21.82
N SER A 385 16.00 -27.07 21.60
CA SER A 385 15.94 -26.01 22.59
C SER A 385 14.69 -25.15 22.39
N LEU A 386 14.02 -24.82 23.50
CA LEU A 386 12.88 -23.89 23.52
C LEU A 386 13.28 -22.63 24.28
N THR A 387 12.98 -21.45 23.73
CA THR A 387 13.38 -20.18 24.34
C THR A 387 12.21 -19.21 24.37
N ALA A 388 11.92 -18.61 25.53
CA ALA A 388 11.00 -17.48 25.65
C ALA A 388 11.79 -16.18 25.68
N SER A 389 11.29 -15.14 25.01
CA SER A 389 11.92 -13.81 25.02
C SER A 389 11.67 -13.05 26.33
N GLU A 390 10.57 -13.35 27.02
CA GLU A 390 10.22 -12.71 28.29
C GLU A 390 10.89 -13.41 29.48
N PRO A 391 11.72 -12.72 30.27
CA PRO A 391 12.37 -13.30 31.43
C PRO A 391 11.37 -13.85 32.46
N GLY A 392 11.62 -15.07 32.96
CA GLY A 392 10.75 -15.71 33.94
C GLY A 392 9.45 -16.29 33.41
N ALA A 393 9.28 -16.33 32.08
CA ALA A 393 8.15 -17.03 31.48
C ALA A 393 8.41 -18.55 31.51
N GLU A 394 7.41 -19.32 31.95
CA GLU A 394 7.41 -20.77 31.89
C GLU A 394 7.03 -21.23 30.48
N ILE A 395 7.81 -22.17 29.91
CA ILE A 395 7.48 -22.78 28.62
C ILE A 395 6.87 -24.15 28.88
N ARG A 396 5.64 -24.35 28.37
CA ARG A 396 4.95 -25.65 28.35
C ARG A 396 4.96 -26.21 26.93
N TYR A 397 5.08 -27.54 26.81
CA TYR A 397 5.16 -28.18 25.52
C TYR A 397 4.44 -29.53 25.48
N THR A 398 4.13 -29.98 24.29
CA THR A 398 3.63 -31.32 23.93
C THR A 398 4.43 -31.88 22.77
N LEU A 399 4.42 -33.19 22.59
CA LEU A 399 5.14 -33.91 21.53
C LEU A 399 4.20 -34.66 20.58
N ASP A 400 2.91 -34.66 20.88
CA ASP A 400 1.85 -35.36 20.13
C ASP A 400 1.01 -34.45 19.24
N GLY A 401 1.35 -33.14 19.21
CA GLY A 401 0.61 -32.13 18.46
C GLY A 401 -0.63 -31.61 19.17
N SER A 402 -0.89 -31.97 20.43
CA SER A 402 -1.91 -31.32 21.25
C SER A 402 -1.49 -29.89 21.62
N VAL A 403 -2.45 -28.99 21.90
CA VAL A 403 -2.17 -27.60 22.29
C VAL A 403 -1.74 -27.54 23.74
N PRO A 404 -0.53 -27.04 24.08
CA PRO A 404 -0.05 -27.00 25.46
C PRO A 404 -0.91 -26.10 26.36
N GLY A 405 -1.35 -26.64 27.50
CA GLY A 405 -1.94 -25.91 28.62
C GLY A 405 -0.94 -25.71 29.76
N ILE A 406 -1.37 -25.03 30.82
CA ILE A 406 -0.50 -24.72 31.99
C ILE A 406 -0.08 -25.97 32.77
N SER A 407 -0.85 -27.06 32.67
CA SER A 407 -0.57 -28.35 33.34
C SER A 407 0.26 -29.31 32.52
N ASP A 408 0.58 -28.99 31.26
CA ASP A 408 1.42 -29.83 30.39
C ASP A 408 2.90 -29.75 30.79
N MET A 409 3.77 -30.50 30.11
CA MET A 409 5.18 -30.64 30.46
C MET A 409 5.89 -29.28 30.52
N LEU A 410 6.58 -29.03 31.62
CA LEU A 410 7.44 -27.86 31.78
C LEU A 410 8.78 -28.10 31.08
N TYR A 411 9.21 -27.13 30.29
CA TYR A 411 10.52 -27.17 29.67
C TYR A 411 11.59 -26.67 30.63
N GLU A 412 12.50 -27.58 31.04
CA GLU A 412 13.61 -27.29 31.96
C GLU A 412 14.97 -27.47 31.30
N LYS A 413 15.06 -28.33 30.28
CA LYS A 413 16.30 -28.68 29.58
C LYS A 413 16.01 -29.09 28.13
N PRO A 414 17.02 -29.08 27.25
CA PRO A 414 16.87 -29.51 25.85
C PRO A 414 16.23 -30.90 25.71
N LEU A 415 15.30 -31.02 24.76
CA LEU A 415 14.52 -32.23 24.48
C LEU A 415 15.27 -33.09 23.46
N LYS A 416 15.43 -34.37 23.74
CA LYS A 416 16.06 -35.32 22.82
C LYS A 416 14.97 -36.16 22.13
N LEU A 417 14.76 -35.93 20.84
CA LEU A 417 13.81 -36.70 20.05
C LEU A 417 14.52 -37.80 19.26
N SER A 418 14.22 -39.06 19.59
CA SER A 418 14.66 -40.25 18.86
C SER A 418 13.60 -40.83 17.92
N ARG A 419 12.42 -40.21 17.84
CA ARG A 419 11.30 -40.55 16.98
C ARG A 419 10.61 -39.27 16.50
N SER A 420 9.89 -39.35 15.38
CA SER A 420 9.11 -38.26 14.85
C SER A 420 8.10 -37.72 15.86
N ALA A 421 7.96 -36.39 15.90
CA ALA A 421 7.05 -35.69 16.80
C ALA A 421 6.55 -34.39 16.21
N VAL A 422 5.36 -33.98 16.63
CA VAL A 422 4.85 -32.62 16.43
C VAL A 422 5.02 -31.87 17.73
N VAL A 423 6.08 -31.06 17.79
CA VAL A 423 6.37 -30.24 18.96
C VAL A 423 5.52 -29.02 18.95
N ARG A 424 4.68 -28.83 19.96
CA ARG A 424 3.96 -27.59 20.22
C ARG A 424 4.38 -27.00 21.55
N THR A 425 4.45 -25.66 21.59
CA THR A 425 4.91 -24.96 22.79
C THR A 425 4.18 -23.65 23.00
N ARG A 426 3.99 -23.25 24.26
CA ARG A 426 3.44 -21.97 24.72
C ARG A 426 4.21 -21.43 25.91
N ALA A 427 4.25 -20.11 26.00
CA ALA A 427 4.77 -19.40 27.16
C ALA A 427 3.66 -18.95 28.10
N PHE A 428 3.90 -19.00 29.40
CA PHE A 428 3.01 -18.61 30.50
C PHE A 428 3.76 -17.76 31.50
N LYS A 429 3.16 -16.65 31.97
CA LYS A 429 3.69 -15.81 33.05
C LYS A 429 2.52 -15.08 33.72
N GLN A 430 2.54 -15.01 35.05
CA GLN A 430 1.53 -14.28 35.80
C GLN A 430 1.53 -12.79 35.38
N GLY A 431 0.35 -12.22 35.20
CA GLY A 431 0.18 -10.83 34.75
C GLY A 431 0.26 -10.62 33.22
N PHE A 432 0.54 -11.67 32.45
CA PHE A 432 0.60 -11.65 31.00
C PHE A 432 -0.50 -12.50 30.37
N ILE A 433 -0.96 -12.11 29.17
CA ILE A 433 -1.66 -13.03 28.30
C ILE A 433 -0.66 -14.07 27.81
N ARG A 434 -1.03 -15.36 27.93
CA ARG A 434 -0.21 -16.47 27.41
C ARG A 434 0.07 -16.29 25.91
N SER A 435 1.19 -16.84 25.44
CA SER A 435 1.50 -16.79 24.02
C SER A 435 0.50 -17.58 23.16
N ILE A 436 0.47 -17.33 21.88
CA ILE A 436 -0.06 -18.30 20.91
C ILE A 436 0.84 -19.54 20.89
N THR A 437 0.36 -20.60 20.22
CA THR A 437 1.13 -21.85 20.09
C THR A 437 2.17 -21.71 18.97
N ALA A 438 3.45 -21.94 19.30
CA ALA A 438 4.46 -22.25 18.29
C ALA A 438 4.43 -23.75 17.99
N GLN A 439 4.64 -24.14 16.73
CA GLN A 439 4.62 -25.53 16.28
C GLN A 439 5.77 -25.80 15.31
N GLN A 440 6.40 -26.97 15.46
CA GLN A 440 7.35 -27.51 14.49
C GLN A 440 7.14 -29.04 14.34
N VAL A 441 7.34 -29.55 13.14
CA VAL A 441 7.25 -30.98 12.83
C VAL A 441 8.66 -31.53 12.64
N PHE A 442 9.00 -32.56 13.42
CA PHE A 442 10.26 -33.27 13.32
C PHE A 442 10.04 -34.70 12.83
N ILE A 443 10.67 -35.05 11.73
CA ILE A 443 10.70 -36.38 11.15
C ILE A 443 12.05 -36.98 11.47
N VAL A 444 12.06 -37.99 12.35
CA VAL A 444 13.30 -38.66 12.76
C VAL A 444 13.33 -40.06 12.17
N GLY A 445 14.38 -40.36 11.41
CA GLY A 445 14.57 -41.68 10.79
C GLY A 445 14.70 -42.79 11.85
N LYS A 446 14.25 -44.01 11.50
CA LYS A 446 14.51 -45.19 12.32
C LYS A 446 15.99 -45.58 12.19
N GLN A 447 16.59 -46.02 13.31
CA GLN A 447 17.91 -46.71 13.30
C GLN A 447 17.86 -47.96 12.44
#